data_20b6205b45b961e7f28f21f5f6dc4766
#
_entry.id   20b6205b45b961e7f28f21f5f6dc4766
#
_cell.length_a   1.000
_cell.length_b   1.000
_cell.length_c   1.000
_cell.angle_alpha   90.00
_cell.angle_beta   90.00
_cell.angle_gamma   90.00
#
_symmetry.space_group_name_H-M   'P 1'
#
loop_
_entity.id
_entity.type
_entity.pdbx_description
1 polymer ?
#
loop_
_entity_poly.entity_id
_entity_poly.type
_entity_poly.pdbx_seq_one_letter_code
_entity_poly.pdbx_strand_id
1 'polypeptide(L)'
;LTLKKEKNLIDRIKNKINKSNNKFFWVCPLIEESQELDLKAATDRFNSLNKLFKNKVLLIHGQLNEKDKETIMEKFKNEDYRILVSTTVIEVGIDIKSATTIIIEHAERFGLAQLHQLRGRVGRNNEESYCILLHKDNINDTAKKRLDIMTNTNDGFLIAEEDLKIRGPGEVLGKKQSGLP
;
A
#
# COMPACT_ATOMS: atom_id res chain seq x y z
N LEU A 1 8.61 9.56 2.38
CA LEU A 1 9.01 9.56 3.78
C LEU A 1 9.97 8.41 4.07
N THR A 2 11.04 8.66 4.82
CA THR A 2 11.92 7.58 5.27
C THR A 2 11.30 6.83 6.44
N LEU A 3 11.67 5.55 6.60
CA LEU A 3 11.22 4.72 7.73
C LEU A 3 11.56 5.33 9.10
N LYS A 4 12.59 6.16 9.18
CA LYS A 4 12.94 6.90 10.39
C LYS A 4 11.83 7.85 10.85
N LYS A 5 10.97 8.29 9.95
CA LYS A 5 9.84 9.19 10.26
C LYS A 5 8.54 8.45 10.58
N GLU A 6 8.60 7.14 10.70
CA GLU A 6 7.42 6.30 11.01
C GLU A 6 6.74 6.71 12.31
N LYS A 7 7.50 7.00 13.34
CA LYS A 7 6.95 7.43 14.63
C LYS A 7 6.12 8.72 14.48
N ASN A 8 6.63 9.68 13.72
CA ASN A 8 5.91 10.93 13.47
C ASN A 8 4.62 10.69 12.67
N LEU A 9 4.68 9.75 11.72
CA LEU A 9 3.51 9.35 10.96
C LEU A 9 2.44 8.72 11.87
N ILE A 10 2.83 7.82 12.75
CA ILE A 10 1.93 7.17 13.71
C ILE A 10 1.27 8.21 14.63
N ASP A 11 2.02 9.19 15.10
CA ASP A 11 1.46 10.27 15.92
C ASP A 11 0.42 11.10 15.15
N ARG A 12 0.67 11.38 13.88
CA ARG A 12 -0.30 12.05 13.01
C ARG A 12 -1.57 11.22 12.80
N ILE A 13 -1.42 9.91 12.63
CA ILE A 13 -2.56 8.99 12.49
C ILE A 13 -3.40 9.01 13.77
N LYS A 14 -2.78 8.95 14.95
CA LYS A 14 -3.48 9.05 16.24
C LYS A 14 -4.32 10.32 16.32
N ASN A 15 -3.73 11.45 15.94
CA ASN A 15 -4.44 12.72 15.95
C ASN A 15 -5.64 12.72 14.99
N LYS A 16 -5.47 12.16 13.80
CA LYS A 16 -6.55 12.09 12.80
C LYS A 16 -7.66 11.15 13.23
N ILE A 17 -7.33 10.01 13.80
CA ILE A 17 -8.33 9.03 14.30
C ILE A 17 -9.21 9.66 15.37
N ASN A 18 -8.64 10.46 16.25
CA ASN A 18 -9.39 11.12 17.32
C ASN A 18 -10.28 12.27 16.82
N LYS A 19 -9.99 12.84 15.64
CA LYS A 19 -10.67 14.03 15.13
C LYS A 19 -11.66 13.74 13.99
N SER A 20 -11.62 12.56 13.39
CA SER A 20 -12.42 12.23 12.22
C SER A 20 -12.74 10.74 12.19
N ASN A 21 -13.63 10.34 11.28
CA ASN A 21 -13.95 8.94 11.02
C ASN A 21 -13.13 8.34 9.87
N ASN A 22 -12.06 9.01 9.46
CA ASN A 22 -11.23 8.57 8.36
C ASN A 22 -10.55 7.25 8.64
N LYS A 23 -10.44 6.43 7.61
CA LYS A 23 -9.80 5.12 7.65
C LYS A 23 -8.51 5.12 6.86
N PHE A 24 -7.62 4.22 7.23
CA PHE A 24 -6.27 4.13 6.70
C PHE A 24 -6.00 2.72 6.18
N PHE A 25 -5.41 2.63 4.99
CA PHE A 25 -4.82 1.39 4.50
C PHE A 25 -3.32 1.39 4.81
N TRP A 26 -2.84 0.31 5.35
CA TRP A 26 -1.40 0.10 5.57
C TRP A 26 -0.96 -1.12 4.78
N VAL A 27 -0.24 -0.90 3.68
CA VAL A 27 0.18 -1.94 2.74
C VAL A 27 1.61 -2.37 3.05
N CYS A 28 1.78 -3.67 3.32
CA CYS A 28 3.09 -4.29 3.49
C CYS A 28 3.54 -4.94 2.17
N PRO A 29 4.83 -4.87 1.83
CA PRO A 29 5.31 -5.43 0.58
C PRO A 29 5.28 -6.95 0.58
N LEU A 30 5.10 -7.55 -0.60
CA LEU A 30 5.41 -8.95 -0.81
C LEU A 30 6.92 -9.12 -0.99
N ILE A 31 7.48 -10.07 -0.26
CA ILE A 31 8.83 -10.55 -0.47
C ILE A 31 8.69 -11.77 -1.38
N GLU A 32 9.14 -11.68 -2.62
CA GLU A 32 8.91 -12.72 -3.64
C GLU A 32 9.39 -14.13 -3.24
N GLU A 33 10.24 -14.22 -2.23
CA GLU A 33 10.90 -15.45 -1.83
C GLU A 33 10.07 -16.34 -0.90
N SER A 34 9.07 -15.81 -0.18
CA SER A 34 8.32 -16.62 0.78
C SER A 34 7.02 -15.98 1.22
N GLN A 35 5.92 -16.68 0.98
CA GLN A 35 4.60 -16.28 1.50
C GLN A 35 4.56 -16.25 3.03
N GLU A 36 5.33 -17.12 3.68
CA GLU A 36 5.43 -17.15 5.15
C GLU A 36 6.08 -15.89 5.72
N LEU A 37 7.14 -15.40 5.05
CA LEU A 37 7.81 -14.16 5.46
C LEU A 37 6.92 -12.94 5.25
N ASP A 38 6.15 -12.93 4.18
CA ASP A 38 5.20 -11.85 3.90
C ASP A 38 4.10 -11.79 4.95
N LEU A 39 3.54 -12.94 5.29
CA LEU A 39 2.54 -13.04 6.33
C LEU A 39 3.11 -12.63 7.70
N LYS A 40 4.33 -13.05 8.01
CA LYS A 40 5.00 -12.68 9.25
C LYS A 40 5.20 -11.15 9.33
N ALA A 41 5.70 -10.54 8.27
CA ALA A 41 5.92 -9.09 8.25
C ALA A 41 4.61 -8.31 8.44
N ALA A 42 3.54 -8.72 7.76
CA ALA A 42 2.23 -8.11 7.92
C ALA A 42 1.65 -8.34 9.33
N THR A 43 1.82 -9.53 9.88
CA THR A 43 1.37 -9.87 11.23
C THR A 43 2.13 -9.06 12.29
N ASP A 44 3.44 -8.90 12.13
CA ASP A 44 4.24 -8.09 13.03
C ASP A 44 3.80 -6.62 12.99
N ARG A 45 3.52 -6.09 11.81
CA ARG A 45 2.99 -4.74 11.65
C ARG A 45 1.61 -4.60 12.29
N PHE A 46 0.73 -5.55 12.05
CA PHE A 46 -0.58 -5.60 12.69
C PHE A 46 -0.49 -5.59 14.20
N ASN A 47 0.36 -6.44 14.79
CA ASN A 47 0.53 -6.51 16.23
C ASN A 47 1.09 -5.19 16.80
N SER A 48 2.04 -4.59 16.12
CA SER A 48 2.61 -3.30 16.50
C SER A 48 1.56 -2.19 16.52
N LEU A 49 0.77 -2.10 15.45
CA LEU A 49 -0.30 -1.10 15.35
C LEU A 49 -1.45 -1.38 16.31
N ASN A 50 -1.80 -2.64 16.52
CA ASN A 50 -2.88 -3.02 17.41
C ASN A 50 -2.60 -2.70 18.89
N LYS A 51 -1.33 -2.72 19.29
CA LYS A 51 -0.93 -2.24 20.62
C LYS A 51 -1.18 -0.74 20.80
N LEU A 52 -0.99 0.03 19.75
CA LEU A 52 -1.13 1.49 19.77
C LEU A 52 -2.58 1.95 19.55
N PHE A 53 -3.34 1.22 18.73
CA PHE A 53 -4.69 1.54 18.33
C PHE A 53 -5.66 0.42 18.71
N LYS A 54 -5.74 0.12 19.97
CA LYS A 54 -6.48 -1.03 20.54
C LYS A 54 -7.85 -1.23 19.88
N ASN A 55 -8.05 -2.42 19.32
CA ASN A 55 -9.31 -2.84 18.68
C ASN A 55 -9.75 -1.98 17.47
N LYS A 56 -8.83 -1.24 16.87
CA LYS A 56 -9.09 -0.40 15.70
C LYS A 56 -8.39 -0.90 14.43
N VAL A 57 -7.66 -2.01 14.52
CA VAL A 57 -6.83 -2.53 13.44
C VAL A 57 -7.33 -3.90 12.99
N LEU A 58 -7.38 -4.10 11.68
CA LEU A 58 -7.65 -5.40 11.05
C LEU A 58 -6.47 -5.80 10.18
N LEU A 59 -6.33 -7.10 9.94
CA LEU A 59 -5.34 -7.68 9.04
C LEU A 59 -6.03 -8.48 7.95
N ILE A 60 -5.64 -8.25 6.70
CA ILE A 60 -6.05 -9.06 5.55
C ILE A 60 -4.81 -9.53 4.80
N HIS A 61 -4.77 -10.78 4.34
CA HIS A 61 -3.63 -11.34 3.63
C HIS A 61 -4.05 -12.39 2.60
N GLY A 62 -3.14 -12.73 1.70
CA GLY A 62 -3.42 -13.59 0.55
C GLY A 62 -3.74 -15.05 0.86
N GLN A 63 -3.38 -15.54 2.06
CA GLN A 63 -3.66 -16.92 2.46
C GLN A 63 -5.08 -17.12 3.01
N LEU A 64 -5.81 -16.05 3.27
CA LEU A 64 -7.21 -16.14 3.66
C LEU A 64 -8.06 -16.58 2.47
N ASN A 65 -9.12 -17.36 2.74
CA ASN A 65 -10.11 -17.66 1.72
C ASN A 65 -10.95 -16.42 1.38
N GLU A 66 -11.65 -16.46 0.25
CA GLU A 66 -12.42 -15.30 -0.22
C GLU A 66 -13.51 -14.87 0.77
N LYS A 67 -14.14 -15.83 1.42
CA LYS A 67 -15.18 -15.54 2.41
C LYS A 67 -14.64 -14.77 3.62
N ASP A 68 -13.48 -15.18 4.12
CA ASP A 68 -12.84 -14.49 5.25
C ASP A 68 -12.37 -13.09 4.86
N LYS A 69 -11.84 -12.92 3.65
CA LYS A 69 -11.48 -11.61 3.11
C LYS A 69 -12.69 -10.68 3.03
N GLU A 70 -13.80 -11.17 2.51
CA GLU A 70 -15.05 -10.41 2.43
C GLU A 70 -15.54 -10.00 3.81
N THR A 71 -15.52 -10.91 4.78
CA THR A 71 -15.93 -10.63 6.15
C THR A 71 -15.07 -9.54 6.78
N ILE A 72 -13.75 -9.60 6.60
CA ILE A 72 -12.83 -8.58 7.11
C ILE A 72 -13.09 -7.22 6.45
N MET A 73 -13.31 -7.20 5.15
CA MET A 73 -13.58 -5.96 4.42
C MET A 73 -14.92 -5.34 4.85
N GLU A 74 -15.95 -6.13 5.07
CA GLU A 74 -17.22 -5.64 5.58
C GLU A 74 -17.11 -5.06 6.98
N LYS A 75 -16.37 -5.71 7.87
CA LYS A 75 -16.07 -5.18 9.20
C LYS A 75 -15.34 -3.85 9.11
N PHE A 76 -14.35 -3.78 8.25
CA PHE A 76 -13.58 -2.54 8.06
C PHE A 76 -14.47 -1.41 7.54
N LYS A 77 -15.36 -1.71 6.62
CA LYS A 77 -16.29 -0.72 6.06
C LYS A 77 -17.34 -0.25 7.06
N ASN A 78 -17.94 -1.17 7.82
CA ASN A 78 -19.16 -0.92 8.59
C ASN A 78 -18.94 -0.72 10.09
N GLU A 79 -17.85 -1.24 10.64
CA GLU A 79 -17.56 -1.16 12.06
C GLU A 79 -16.48 -0.10 12.34
N ASP A 80 -16.21 0.17 13.61
CA ASP A 80 -15.27 1.21 14.04
C ASP A 80 -13.81 0.74 14.00
N TYR A 81 -13.44 0.05 12.94
CA TYR A 81 -12.03 -0.20 12.61
C TYR A 81 -11.49 0.95 11.78
N ARG A 82 -10.25 1.33 12.05
CA ARG A 82 -9.67 2.53 11.46
C ARG A 82 -8.46 2.25 10.58
N ILE A 83 -7.75 1.15 10.81
CA ILE A 83 -6.58 0.77 10.05
C ILE A 83 -6.75 -0.65 9.54
N LEU A 84 -6.55 -0.83 8.25
CA LEU A 84 -6.48 -2.14 7.61
C LEU A 84 -5.05 -2.39 7.16
N VAL A 85 -4.38 -3.34 7.80
CA VAL A 85 -3.06 -3.82 7.38
C VAL A 85 -3.26 -4.90 6.33
N SER A 86 -2.62 -4.78 5.19
CA SER A 86 -2.73 -5.78 4.13
C SER A 86 -1.37 -6.16 3.56
N THR A 87 -1.27 -7.42 3.12
CA THR A 87 -0.26 -7.82 2.14
C THR A 87 -0.77 -7.42 0.76
N THR A 88 0.06 -7.00 -0.09
CA THR A 88 -0.05 -6.39 -1.40
C THR A 88 -1.35 -6.14 -2.11
N VAL A 89 -2.35 -6.92 -2.10
CA VAL A 89 -3.43 -6.66 -3.02
C VAL A 89 -4.73 -6.55 -2.28
N ILE A 90 -5.10 -5.32 -2.05
CA ILE A 90 -6.51 -5.05 -1.86
C ILE A 90 -7.12 -5.20 -3.25
N GLU A 91 -7.26 -6.43 -3.71
CA GLU A 91 -8.05 -6.77 -4.87
C GLU A 91 -9.48 -6.46 -4.53
N VAL A 92 -9.91 -5.26 -4.61
CA VAL A 92 -11.32 -5.21 -4.43
C VAL A 92 -11.99 -4.04 -5.02
N GLY A 93 -13.01 -4.34 -5.71
CA GLY A 93 -14.10 -3.44 -5.99
C GLY A 93 -14.88 -2.98 -4.78
N ILE A 94 -14.27 -2.95 -3.58
CA ILE A 94 -14.94 -2.40 -2.41
C ILE A 94 -14.55 -0.94 -2.31
N ASP A 95 -15.53 -0.10 -2.57
CA ASP A 95 -15.42 1.33 -2.41
C ASP A 95 -15.61 1.69 -0.94
N ILE A 96 -14.51 2.00 -0.26
CA ILE A 96 -14.54 2.49 1.11
C ILE A 96 -14.36 4.00 1.08
N LYS A 97 -15.46 4.72 1.07
CA LYS A 97 -15.47 6.18 0.95
C LYS A 97 -14.72 6.90 2.08
N SER A 98 -14.72 6.31 3.26
CA SER A 98 -14.01 6.84 4.42
C SER A 98 -12.51 6.56 4.42
N ALA A 99 -12.00 5.75 3.49
CA ALA A 99 -10.56 5.50 3.35
C ALA A 99 -9.91 6.66 2.60
N THR A 100 -9.21 7.51 3.33
CA THR A 100 -8.61 8.73 2.81
C THR A 100 -7.10 8.67 2.71
N THR A 101 -6.46 7.72 3.39
CA THR A 101 -5.01 7.61 3.41
C THR A 101 -4.59 6.17 3.16
N ILE A 102 -3.63 6.01 2.25
CA ILE A 102 -2.93 4.76 2.04
C ILE A 102 -1.44 4.95 2.38
N ILE A 103 -0.90 4.06 3.20
CA ILE A 103 0.49 4.04 3.59
C ILE A 103 1.11 2.80 2.97
N ILE A 104 2.15 2.98 2.18
CA ILE A 104 2.84 1.88 1.50
C ILE A 104 4.20 1.73 2.14
N GLU A 105 4.38 0.64 2.89
CA GLU A 105 5.62 0.33 3.58
C GLU A 105 6.62 -0.30 2.62
N HIS A 106 7.89 0.07 2.75
CA HIS A 106 8.94 -0.33 1.80
C HIS A 106 8.56 -0.07 0.34
N ALA A 107 8.13 1.15 0.08
CA ALA A 107 7.65 1.56 -1.25
C ALA A 107 8.70 1.35 -2.36
N GLU A 108 9.99 1.32 -2.02
CA GLU A 108 11.09 1.05 -2.95
C GLU A 108 11.03 -0.36 -3.57
N ARG A 109 10.27 -1.27 -2.98
CA ARG A 109 10.10 -2.65 -3.49
C ARG A 109 8.97 -2.80 -4.49
N PHE A 110 8.17 -1.76 -4.67
CA PHE A 110 7.02 -1.80 -5.58
C PHE A 110 7.41 -1.22 -6.94
N GLY A 111 6.84 -1.79 -8.00
CA GLY A 111 6.89 -1.20 -9.32
C GLY A 111 6.01 0.05 -9.42
N LEU A 112 6.31 0.91 -10.38
CA LEU A 112 5.59 2.17 -10.56
C LEU A 112 4.09 1.98 -10.83
N ALA A 113 3.75 0.99 -11.66
CA ALA A 113 2.36 0.65 -11.95
C ALA A 113 1.61 0.16 -10.70
N GLN A 114 2.27 -0.64 -9.85
CA GLN A 114 1.70 -1.10 -8.58
C GLN A 114 1.42 0.06 -7.63
N LEU A 115 2.38 0.97 -7.50
CA LEU A 115 2.21 2.17 -6.66
C LEU A 115 1.04 3.02 -7.15
N HIS A 116 0.92 3.18 -8.45
CA HIS A 116 -0.18 3.94 -9.05
C HIS A 116 -1.54 3.29 -8.77
N GLN A 117 -1.65 1.96 -8.92
CA GLN A 117 -2.86 1.22 -8.62
C GLN A 117 -3.25 1.33 -7.13
N LEU A 118 -2.27 1.21 -6.24
CA LEU A 118 -2.50 1.35 -4.80
C LEU A 118 -2.95 2.77 -4.44
N ARG A 119 -2.32 3.78 -5.00
CA ARG A 119 -2.72 5.18 -4.79
C ARG A 119 -4.17 5.42 -5.22
N GLY A 120 -4.61 4.76 -6.29
CA GLY A 120 -5.97 4.86 -6.80
C GLY A 120 -7.06 4.28 -5.87
N ARG A 121 -6.68 3.63 -4.77
CA ARG A 121 -7.64 3.08 -3.79
C ARG A 121 -8.18 4.12 -2.81
N VAL A 122 -7.59 5.28 -2.77
CA VAL A 122 -8.06 6.42 -1.96
C VAL A 122 -8.37 7.61 -2.86
N GLY A 123 -9.07 8.60 -2.33
CA GLY A 123 -9.35 9.83 -3.08
C GLY A 123 -10.54 9.74 -4.01
N ARG A 124 -11.48 8.84 -3.76
CA ARG A 124 -12.70 8.67 -4.57
C ARG A 124 -13.88 9.52 -4.14
N ASN A 125 -13.69 10.33 -3.13
CA ASN A 125 -14.68 11.28 -2.65
C ASN A 125 -14.09 12.69 -2.67
N ASN A 126 -14.87 13.68 -2.22
CA ASN A 126 -14.44 15.08 -2.18
C ASN A 126 -13.52 15.41 -1.00
N GLU A 127 -13.13 14.42 -0.19
CA GLU A 127 -12.21 14.64 0.92
C GLU A 127 -10.77 14.58 0.46
N GLU A 128 -9.91 15.30 1.19
CA GLU A 128 -8.47 15.22 0.96
C GLU A 128 -7.96 13.80 1.21
N SER A 129 -7.20 13.30 0.26
CA SER A 129 -6.61 11.97 0.33
C SER A 129 -5.10 12.04 0.27
N TYR A 130 -4.46 11.05 0.88
CA TYR A 130 -3.00 11.00 0.98
C TYR A 130 -2.49 9.61 0.60
N CYS A 131 -1.43 9.59 -0.15
CA CYS A 131 -0.64 8.39 -0.41
C CYS A 131 0.76 8.61 0.17
N ILE A 132 1.10 7.86 1.21
CA ILE A 132 2.36 8.02 1.94
C ILE A 132 3.26 6.84 1.59
N LEU A 133 4.40 7.16 0.99
CA LEU A 133 5.41 6.19 0.60
C LEU A 133 6.50 6.15 1.67
N LEU A 134 6.56 5.06 2.44
CA LEU A 134 7.63 4.82 3.39
C LEU A 134 8.71 3.99 2.73
N HIS A 135 9.95 4.46 2.79
CA HIS A 135 11.08 3.77 2.17
C HIS A 135 12.29 3.76 3.12
N LYS A 136 13.19 2.80 2.92
CA LYS A 136 14.45 2.77 3.66
C LYS A 136 15.35 3.95 3.25
N ASP A 137 16.32 4.29 4.07
CA ASP A 137 17.18 5.47 3.85
C ASP A 137 18.00 5.38 2.57
N ASN A 138 18.62 4.23 2.33
CA ASN A 138 19.50 4.02 1.18
C ASN A 138 18.77 3.21 0.11
N ILE A 139 18.22 3.89 -0.86
CA ILE A 139 17.59 3.28 -2.03
C ILE A 139 18.42 3.56 -3.27
N ASN A 140 18.36 2.66 -4.26
CA ASN A 140 19.08 2.87 -5.51
C ASN A 140 18.43 3.98 -6.35
N ASP A 141 19.13 4.44 -7.39
CA ASP A 141 18.67 5.53 -8.24
C ASP A 141 17.36 5.21 -8.96
N THR A 142 17.18 3.97 -9.38
CA THR A 142 15.93 3.52 -10.04
C THR A 142 14.75 3.58 -9.09
N ALA A 143 14.90 3.12 -7.86
CA ALA A 143 13.84 3.21 -6.86
C ALA A 143 13.52 4.66 -6.50
N LYS A 144 14.54 5.49 -6.33
CA LYS A 144 14.38 6.92 -6.08
C LYS A 144 13.60 7.60 -7.20
N LYS A 145 13.94 7.28 -8.45
CA LYS A 145 13.25 7.83 -9.61
C LYS A 145 11.77 7.44 -9.64
N ARG A 146 11.44 6.18 -9.34
CA ARG A 146 10.05 5.74 -9.23
C ARG A 146 9.27 6.51 -8.17
N LEU A 147 9.84 6.67 -6.98
CA LEU A 147 9.19 7.40 -5.90
C LEU A 147 9.00 8.88 -6.23
N ASP A 148 9.99 9.51 -6.87
CA ASP A 148 9.90 10.90 -7.30
C ASP A 148 8.79 11.09 -8.34
N ILE A 149 8.66 10.18 -9.30
CA ILE A 149 7.58 10.22 -10.29
C ILE A 149 6.22 10.14 -9.59
N MET A 150 6.05 9.23 -8.65
CA MET A 150 4.80 9.09 -7.91
C MET A 150 4.43 10.34 -7.11
N THR A 151 5.41 11.05 -6.57
CA THR A 151 5.16 12.26 -5.79
C THR A 151 4.89 13.48 -6.67
N ASN A 152 5.36 13.49 -7.91
CA ASN A 152 5.28 14.64 -8.80
C ASN A 152 4.13 14.62 -9.79
N THR A 153 3.47 13.49 -10.03
CA THR A 153 2.37 13.42 -10.97
C THR A 153 1.25 12.49 -10.54
N ASN A 154 0.04 12.81 -10.98
CA ASN A 154 -1.14 11.97 -10.89
C ASN A 154 -1.56 11.41 -12.26
N ASP A 155 -0.86 11.79 -13.33
CA ASP A 155 -1.19 11.39 -14.68
C ASP A 155 -0.78 9.94 -14.96
N GLY A 156 -1.77 9.05 -15.10
CA GLY A 156 -1.53 7.64 -15.37
C GLY A 156 -0.80 7.36 -16.68
N PHE A 157 -0.99 8.18 -17.71
CA PHE A 157 -0.26 8.04 -18.97
C PHE A 157 1.21 8.36 -18.80
N LEU A 158 1.52 9.44 -18.10
CA LEU A 158 2.91 9.82 -17.81
C LEU A 158 3.60 8.76 -16.96
N ILE A 159 2.90 8.20 -15.96
CA ILE A 159 3.41 7.12 -15.13
C ILE A 159 3.72 5.89 -15.98
N ALA A 160 2.83 5.51 -16.91
CA ALA A 160 3.04 4.38 -17.80
C ALA A 160 4.24 4.59 -18.72
N GLU A 161 4.40 5.79 -19.28
CA GLU A 161 5.56 6.15 -20.11
C GLU A 161 6.86 6.07 -19.32
N GLU A 162 6.88 6.63 -18.12
CA GLU A 162 8.07 6.61 -17.26
C GLU A 162 8.40 5.20 -16.76
N ASP A 163 7.39 4.38 -16.48
CA ASP A 163 7.59 2.97 -16.13
C ASP A 163 8.27 2.21 -17.27
N LEU A 164 7.81 2.44 -18.50
CA LEU A 164 8.41 1.85 -19.69
C LEU A 164 9.88 2.28 -19.87
N LYS A 165 10.18 3.56 -19.65
CA LYS A 165 11.56 4.07 -19.72
C LYS A 165 12.47 3.43 -18.67
N ILE A 166 11.98 3.24 -17.45
CA ILE A 166 12.74 2.65 -16.34
C ILE A 166 13.01 1.17 -16.59
N ARG A 167 11.98 0.42 -17.00
CA ARG A 167 12.12 -1.01 -17.32
C ARG A 167 12.90 -1.26 -18.59
N GLY A 168 12.81 -0.34 -19.55
CA GLY A 168 13.35 -0.49 -20.89
C GLY A 168 12.49 -1.39 -21.79
N PRO A 169 12.49 -1.15 -23.11
CA PRO A 169 11.68 -1.93 -24.04
C PRO A 169 12.05 -3.41 -24.09
N GLY A 170 13.31 -3.75 -23.83
CA GLY A 170 13.78 -5.14 -23.83
C GLY A 170 13.23 -5.99 -22.70
N GLU A 171 12.96 -5.41 -21.54
CA GLU A 171 12.41 -6.14 -20.41
C GLU A 171 10.93 -6.49 -20.60
N VAL A 172 10.19 -5.61 -21.20
CA VAL A 172 8.77 -5.84 -21.53
C VAL A 172 8.62 -6.89 -22.63
N LEU A 173 9.50 -6.88 -23.61
CA LEU A 173 9.53 -7.85 -24.71
C LEU A 173 10.16 -9.18 -24.28
N GLY A 174 11.19 -9.13 -23.45
CA GLY A 174 11.89 -10.32 -22.97
C GLY A 174 11.04 -11.27 -22.13
N LYS A 175 10.16 -10.76 -21.33
CA LYS A 175 9.22 -11.61 -20.57
C LYS A 175 8.22 -12.34 -21.46
N LYS A 176 7.89 -11.78 -22.61
CA LYS A 176 7.06 -12.46 -23.62
C LYS A 176 7.83 -13.50 -24.39
N GLN A 177 9.14 -13.32 -24.55
CA GLN A 177 10.00 -14.24 -25.31
C GLN A 177 10.52 -15.39 -24.48
N SER A 178 10.73 -15.19 -23.20
CA SER A 178 11.19 -16.27 -22.30
C SER A 178 10.12 -17.33 -22.03
N GLY A 179 8.90 -17.10 -22.43
CA GLY A 179 7.81 -18.08 -22.40
C GLY A 179 7.61 -18.86 -23.71
N LEU A 180 8.45 -18.63 -24.71
CA LEU A 180 8.44 -19.40 -25.96
C LEU A 180 9.48 -20.51 -25.87
N PRO A 181 9.10 -21.76 -26.20
CA PRO A 181 10.03 -22.89 -26.23
C PRO A 181 11.12 -22.69 -27.29
#